data_54724349494f073800c23648e8843ddb
#
_entry.id   54724349494f073800c23648e8843ddb
#
_cell.length_a   1.000
_cell.length_b   1.000
_cell.length_c   1.000
_cell.angle_alpha   90.00
_cell.angle_beta   90.00
_cell.angle_gamma   90.00
#
_symmetry.space_group_name_H-M   'P 1'
#
loop_
_entity.id
_entity.type
_entity.pdbx_description
1 polymer ?
#
loop_
_entity_poly.entity_id
_entity_poly.type
_entity_poly.pdbx_seq_one_letter_code
_entity_poly.pdbx_strand_id
1 'polypeptide(L)'
;DSPECKTAEDGNTKDECLVEFTGRSVDNVWSKVLPEQANIQYTEPERVVFHGGVNTGCGAASSSTGPFYCPRDESAYFDTEFFDSLRNFGAENAPLARMYIVAHEFGHHIQNLEGTLGLSDYNNPGADSNAVKIELQADCYAGLWASYADKGDNPLLEPITKEQVSDAVAAAQAVGDDNIQRRSGGQVQPDSWTHGSSEQREKAFLAGYNSGKMSQCDTLERGAYRG
;
A
#
# COMPACT_ATOMS: atom_id res chain seq x y z
N ASP A 1 -16.21 1.49 -13.19
CA ASP A 1 -16.45 0.81 -14.45
C ASP A 1 -15.80 1.59 -15.59
N SER A 2 -14.59 1.20 -15.99
CA SER A 2 -13.86 1.90 -17.05
C SER A 2 -13.69 0.96 -18.26
N PRO A 3 -14.50 1.13 -19.34
CA PRO A 3 -14.38 0.30 -20.53
C PRO A 3 -13.06 0.48 -21.27
N GLU A 4 -12.25 1.46 -20.88
CA GLU A 4 -10.96 1.76 -21.49
C GLU A 4 -9.81 0.93 -20.92
N CYS A 5 -10.02 0.18 -19.85
CA CYS A 5 -8.99 -0.61 -19.19
C CYS A 5 -8.98 -2.03 -19.74
N LYS A 6 -8.38 -2.24 -20.91
CA LYS A 6 -8.41 -3.53 -21.61
C LYS A 6 -7.05 -4.17 -21.83
N THR A 7 -5.99 -3.38 -21.87
CA THR A 7 -4.65 -3.86 -22.22
C THR A 7 -3.65 -3.57 -21.11
N ALA A 8 -2.52 -4.27 -21.12
CA ALA A 8 -1.42 -4.01 -20.21
C ALA A 8 -0.89 -2.57 -20.35
N GLU A 9 -0.89 -2.04 -21.59
CA GLU A 9 -0.50 -0.67 -21.85
C GLU A 9 -1.42 0.33 -21.16
N ASP A 10 -2.73 0.06 -21.13
CA ASP A 10 -3.68 0.91 -20.40
C ASP A 10 -3.30 0.99 -18.92
N GLY A 11 -2.91 -0.13 -18.29
CA GLY A 11 -2.45 -0.14 -16.91
C GLY A 11 -1.18 0.67 -16.70
N ASN A 12 -0.30 0.74 -17.68
CA ASN A 12 0.94 1.51 -17.59
C ASN A 12 0.74 3.01 -17.82
N THR A 13 -0.24 3.38 -18.64
CA THR A 13 -0.43 4.78 -19.06
C THR A 13 -1.56 5.49 -18.35
N LYS A 14 -2.52 4.75 -17.78
CA LYS A 14 -3.71 5.33 -17.13
C LYS A 14 -3.76 4.89 -15.66
N ASP A 15 -3.72 5.84 -14.74
CA ASP A 15 -3.72 5.55 -13.30
C ASP A 15 -4.96 4.77 -12.87
N GLU A 16 -6.14 5.13 -13.41
CA GLU A 16 -7.38 4.41 -13.10
C GLU A 16 -7.28 2.93 -13.49
N CYS A 17 -6.67 2.63 -14.62
CA CYS A 17 -6.50 1.26 -15.08
C CYS A 17 -5.47 0.51 -14.25
N LEU A 18 -4.38 1.16 -13.85
CA LEU A 18 -3.40 0.56 -12.97
C LEU A 18 -4.02 0.20 -11.62
N VAL A 19 -4.80 1.11 -11.04
CA VAL A 19 -5.51 0.86 -9.78
C VAL A 19 -6.50 -0.29 -9.95
N GLU A 20 -7.25 -0.32 -11.04
CA GLU A 20 -8.23 -1.37 -11.32
C GLU A 20 -7.56 -2.74 -11.48
N PHE A 21 -6.52 -2.83 -12.29
CA PHE A 21 -5.83 -4.11 -12.53
C PHE A 21 -5.12 -4.60 -11.27
N THR A 22 -4.42 -3.69 -10.59
CA THR A 22 -3.72 -4.04 -9.34
C THR A 22 -4.72 -4.43 -8.26
N GLY A 23 -5.77 -3.63 -8.08
CA GLY A 23 -6.79 -3.90 -7.08
C GLY A 23 -7.48 -5.24 -7.28
N ARG A 24 -7.79 -5.58 -8.53
CA ARG A 24 -8.38 -6.88 -8.86
C ARG A 24 -7.45 -8.03 -8.51
N SER A 25 -6.16 -7.88 -8.80
CA SER A 25 -5.14 -8.87 -8.42
C SER A 25 -5.03 -9.01 -6.90
N VAL A 26 -5.01 -7.89 -6.20
CA VAL A 26 -4.93 -7.86 -4.73
C VAL A 26 -6.16 -8.53 -4.12
N ASP A 27 -7.36 -8.22 -4.64
CA ASP A 27 -8.60 -8.88 -4.20
C ASP A 27 -8.53 -10.40 -4.38
N ASN A 28 -8.04 -10.86 -5.52
CA ASN A 28 -7.91 -12.30 -5.78
C ASN A 28 -6.99 -12.99 -4.78
N VAL A 29 -5.86 -12.38 -4.48
CA VAL A 29 -4.91 -12.96 -3.51
C VAL A 29 -5.53 -13.00 -2.12
N TRP A 30 -6.09 -11.90 -1.65
CA TRP A 30 -6.63 -11.83 -0.29
C TRP A 30 -7.90 -12.65 -0.10
N SER A 31 -8.69 -12.86 -1.16
CA SER A 31 -9.86 -13.74 -1.10
C SER A 31 -9.49 -15.19 -0.74
N LYS A 32 -8.24 -15.59 -1.00
CA LYS A 32 -7.70 -16.89 -0.64
C LYS A 32 -6.92 -16.86 0.67
N VAL A 33 -5.97 -15.93 0.77
CA VAL A 33 -5.00 -15.86 1.86
C VAL A 33 -5.66 -15.55 3.19
N LEU A 34 -6.58 -14.58 3.22
CA LEU A 34 -7.19 -14.14 4.48
C LEU A 34 -8.00 -15.26 5.15
N PRO A 35 -8.89 -16.00 4.44
CA PRO A 35 -9.56 -17.15 5.05
C PRO A 35 -8.60 -18.27 5.43
N GLU A 36 -7.63 -18.59 4.58
CA GLU A 36 -6.69 -19.69 4.80
C GLU A 36 -5.75 -19.44 5.97
N GLN A 37 -5.21 -18.22 6.06
CA GLN A 37 -4.13 -17.93 7.00
C GLN A 37 -4.60 -17.21 8.27
N ALA A 38 -5.75 -16.55 8.25
CA ALA A 38 -6.25 -15.77 9.39
C ALA A 38 -7.67 -16.17 9.80
N ASN A 39 -8.32 -17.07 9.07
CA ASN A 39 -9.70 -17.51 9.33
C ASN A 39 -10.69 -16.34 9.33
N ILE A 40 -10.48 -15.38 8.44
CA ILE A 40 -11.32 -14.19 8.27
C ILE A 40 -11.84 -14.17 6.84
N GLN A 41 -13.14 -13.92 6.67
CA GLN A 41 -13.71 -13.77 5.35
C GLN A 41 -13.29 -12.42 4.74
N TYR A 42 -12.88 -12.44 3.46
CA TYR A 42 -12.49 -11.24 2.75
C TYR A 42 -13.68 -10.55 2.11
N THR A 43 -13.76 -9.25 2.26
CA THR A 43 -14.67 -8.39 1.51
C THR A 43 -13.85 -7.32 0.81
N GLU A 44 -14.18 -7.05 -0.44
CA GLU A 44 -13.43 -6.09 -1.25
C GLU A 44 -13.64 -4.66 -0.79
N PRO A 45 -12.58 -3.82 -0.75
CA PRO A 45 -12.77 -2.39 -0.52
C PRO A 45 -13.22 -1.69 -1.79
N GLU A 46 -13.89 -0.57 -1.64
CA GLU A 46 -14.06 0.35 -2.76
C GLU A 46 -12.72 1.00 -3.09
N ARG A 47 -12.50 1.35 -4.34
CA ARG A 47 -11.30 2.05 -4.77
C ARG A 47 -11.69 3.27 -5.58
N VAL A 48 -11.15 4.40 -5.19
CA VAL A 48 -11.48 5.71 -5.76
C VAL A 48 -10.20 6.37 -6.24
N VAL A 49 -10.17 6.72 -7.52
CA VAL A 49 -9.09 7.53 -8.10
C VAL A 49 -9.61 8.95 -8.20
N PHE A 50 -8.86 9.91 -7.65
CA PHE A 50 -9.30 11.30 -7.62
C PHE A 50 -8.17 12.24 -8.08
N HIS A 51 -8.57 13.44 -8.46
CA HIS A 51 -7.65 14.52 -8.83
C HIS A 51 -8.11 15.80 -8.16
N GLY A 52 -7.22 16.44 -7.42
CA GLY A 52 -7.50 17.70 -6.73
C GLY A 52 -8.16 17.49 -5.37
N GLY A 53 -9.41 17.06 -5.33
CA GLY A 53 -10.10 16.88 -4.06
C GLY A 53 -11.22 15.86 -4.15
N VAL A 54 -11.56 15.27 -3.00
CA VAL A 54 -12.64 14.30 -2.86
C VAL A 54 -13.17 14.31 -1.43
N ASN A 55 -14.48 14.10 -1.27
CA ASN A 55 -15.08 13.93 0.04
C ASN A 55 -15.12 12.43 0.39
N THR A 56 -14.75 12.09 1.61
CA THR A 56 -14.69 10.70 2.07
C THR A 56 -15.38 10.56 3.43
N GLY A 57 -15.61 9.33 3.85
CA GLY A 57 -16.10 9.04 5.20
C GLY A 57 -15.19 9.50 6.31
N CYS A 58 -13.91 9.77 6.00
CA CYS A 58 -12.90 10.26 6.94
C CYS A 58 -12.67 11.77 6.82
N GLY A 59 -13.47 12.49 6.02
CA GLY A 59 -13.35 13.92 5.79
C GLY A 59 -12.91 14.24 4.36
N ALA A 60 -12.72 15.53 4.10
CA ALA A 60 -12.27 15.99 2.80
C ALA A 60 -10.78 15.69 2.60
N ALA A 61 -10.43 15.18 1.43
CA ALA A 61 -9.06 14.92 1.02
C ALA A 61 -8.69 15.80 -0.18
N SER A 62 -7.40 16.10 -0.32
CA SER A 62 -6.87 16.92 -1.42
C SER A 62 -5.59 16.27 -1.96
N SER A 63 -4.98 16.90 -2.98
CA SER A 63 -3.70 16.43 -3.53
C SER A 63 -2.61 16.35 -2.47
N SER A 64 -2.66 17.19 -1.44
CA SER A 64 -1.65 17.17 -0.37
C SER A 64 -1.84 16.01 0.61
N THR A 65 -2.99 15.33 0.58
CA THR A 65 -3.24 14.16 1.43
C THR A 65 -2.46 12.93 0.94
N GLY A 66 -2.32 12.78 -0.37
CA GLY A 66 -1.75 11.58 -0.97
C GLY A 66 -2.72 10.38 -0.90
N PRO A 67 -2.25 9.19 -1.28
CA PRO A 67 -3.05 7.97 -1.17
C PRO A 67 -3.34 7.62 0.30
N PHE A 68 -4.52 7.09 0.57
CA PHE A 68 -4.89 6.67 1.93
C PHE A 68 -6.03 5.66 1.89
N TYR A 69 -6.21 4.98 3.01
CA TYR A 69 -7.35 4.12 3.26
C TYR A 69 -8.24 4.74 4.33
N CYS A 70 -9.55 4.76 4.08
CA CYS A 70 -10.53 5.24 5.05
C CYS A 70 -11.31 4.04 5.62
N PRO A 71 -11.16 3.71 6.92
CA PRO A 71 -11.88 2.58 7.50
C PRO A 71 -13.39 2.82 7.64
N ARG A 72 -13.84 4.07 7.70
CA ARG A 72 -15.26 4.38 7.87
C ARG A 72 -16.11 4.02 6.66
N ASP A 73 -15.58 4.24 5.44
CA ASP A 73 -16.28 3.86 4.21
C ASP A 73 -15.64 2.65 3.52
N GLU A 74 -14.64 2.04 4.18
CA GLU A 74 -13.92 0.87 3.68
C GLU A 74 -13.42 1.05 2.25
N SER A 75 -12.85 2.23 1.99
CA SER A 75 -12.41 2.62 0.66
C SER A 75 -10.96 3.05 0.64
N ALA A 76 -10.26 2.69 -0.42
CA ALA A 76 -8.90 3.14 -0.70
C ALA A 76 -8.95 4.27 -1.73
N TYR A 77 -8.22 5.34 -1.48
CA TYR A 77 -8.23 6.57 -2.28
C TYR A 77 -6.85 6.81 -2.87
N PHE A 78 -6.81 7.08 -4.19
CA PHE A 78 -5.55 7.22 -4.93
C PHE A 78 -5.56 8.54 -5.69
N ASP A 79 -4.58 9.38 -5.37
CA ASP A 79 -4.42 10.71 -5.94
C ASP A 79 -3.56 10.64 -7.20
N THR A 80 -4.09 11.09 -8.32
CA THR A 80 -3.36 11.07 -9.60
C THR A 80 -2.14 11.99 -9.59
N GLU A 81 -2.16 13.09 -8.83
CA GLU A 81 -0.99 13.97 -8.71
C GLU A 81 0.17 13.27 -8.00
N PHE A 82 -0.13 12.46 -7.00
CA PHE A 82 0.90 11.65 -6.34
C PHE A 82 1.53 10.67 -7.33
N PHE A 83 0.73 10.01 -8.14
CA PHE A 83 1.22 9.10 -9.17
C PHE A 83 2.08 9.80 -10.22
N ASP A 84 1.69 11.01 -10.63
CA ASP A 84 2.50 11.82 -11.55
C ASP A 84 3.86 12.15 -10.92
N SER A 85 3.88 12.49 -9.64
CA SER A 85 5.15 12.75 -8.92
C SER A 85 6.04 11.51 -8.87
N LEU A 86 5.46 10.33 -8.69
CA LEU A 86 6.22 9.07 -8.73
C LEU A 86 6.86 8.84 -10.10
N ARG A 87 6.12 9.11 -11.19
CA ARG A 87 6.64 8.95 -12.56
C ARG A 87 7.84 9.88 -12.79
N ASN A 88 7.76 11.11 -12.28
CA ASN A 88 8.82 12.09 -12.45
C ASN A 88 10.04 11.77 -11.58
N PHE A 89 9.86 11.08 -10.45
CA PHE A 89 10.94 10.72 -9.54
C PHE A 89 11.77 9.55 -10.05
N GLY A 90 11.13 8.52 -10.60
CA GLY A 90 11.85 7.34 -11.05
C GLY A 90 11.07 6.58 -12.12
N ALA A 91 11.17 7.03 -13.37
CA ALA A 91 10.32 6.55 -14.46
C ALA A 91 10.40 5.04 -14.70
N GLU A 92 11.55 4.41 -14.52
CA GLU A 92 11.71 2.97 -14.78
C GLU A 92 10.93 2.12 -13.78
N ASN A 93 10.87 2.55 -12.52
CA ASN A 93 10.23 1.79 -11.45
C ASN A 93 8.85 2.37 -11.06
N ALA A 94 8.36 3.37 -11.79
CA ALA A 94 7.08 3.99 -11.47
C ALA A 94 5.89 3.01 -11.48
N PRO A 95 5.79 2.05 -12.42
CA PRO A 95 4.71 1.07 -12.35
C PRO A 95 4.74 0.25 -11.07
N LEU A 96 5.90 -0.26 -10.66
CA LEU A 96 6.02 -1.03 -9.42
C LEU A 96 5.73 -0.17 -8.19
N ALA A 97 6.22 1.06 -8.16
CA ALA A 97 5.96 1.98 -7.06
C ALA A 97 4.46 2.26 -6.91
N ARG A 98 3.74 2.47 -8.01
CA ARG A 98 2.29 2.68 -8.00
C ARG A 98 1.53 1.43 -7.53
N MET A 99 1.92 0.26 -8.01
CA MET A 99 1.31 -1.01 -7.59
C MET A 99 1.57 -1.28 -6.11
N TYR A 100 2.76 -1.00 -5.64
CA TYR A 100 3.13 -1.10 -4.23
C TYR A 100 2.20 -0.24 -3.35
N ILE A 101 1.95 0.99 -3.76
CA ILE A 101 1.06 1.89 -3.01
C ILE A 101 -0.38 1.34 -2.98
N VAL A 102 -0.89 0.85 -4.10
CA VAL A 102 -2.22 0.23 -4.13
C VAL A 102 -2.29 -0.95 -3.17
N ALA A 103 -1.31 -1.85 -3.24
CA ALA A 103 -1.26 -3.02 -2.36
C ALA A 103 -1.10 -2.66 -0.89
N HIS A 104 -0.34 -1.59 -0.59
CA HIS A 104 -0.17 -1.06 0.76
C HIS A 104 -1.50 -0.56 1.34
N GLU A 105 -2.25 0.24 0.58
CA GLU A 105 -3.55 0.73 1.05
C GLU A 105 -4.56 -0.41 1.24
N PHE A 106 -4.54 -1.41 0.37
CA PHE A 106 -5.32 -2.63 0.57
C PHE A 106 -4.85 -3.39 1.83
N GLY A 107 -3.56 -3.32 2.15
CA GLY A 107 -3.03 -3.86 3.40
C GLY A 107 -3.72 -3.25 4.63
N HIS A 108 -3.98 -1.95 4.60
CA HIS A 108 -4.76 -1.31 5.67
C HIS A 108 -6.20 -1.80 5.69
N HIS A 109 -6.78 -2.12 4.54
CA HIS A 109 -8.11 -2.73 4.51
C HIS A 109 -8.10 -4.11 5.19
N ILE A 110 -7.07 -4.91 4.95
CA ILE A 110 -6.90 -6.19 5.65
C ILE A 110 -6.83 -5.98 7.16
N GLN A 111 -6.05 -4.99 7.61
CA GLN A 111 -5.97 -4.65 9.03
C GLN A 111 -7.32 -4.19 9.60
N ASN A 112 -8.11 -3.48 8.80
CA ASN A 112 -9.46 -3.11 9.20
C ASN A 112 -10.35 -4.35 9.37
N LEU A 113 -10.27 -5.31 8.46
CA LEU A 113 -11.00 -6.59 8.57
C LEU A 113 -10.52 -7.42 9.76
N GLU A 114 -9.22 -7.34 10.08
CA GLU A 114 -8.65 -7.99 11.26
C GLU A 114 -9.04 -7.30 12.58
N GLY A 115 -9.52 -6.07 12.52
CA GLY A 115 -9.83 -5.27 13.71
C GLY A 115 -8.61 -4.64 14.36
N THR A 116 -7.47 -4.53 13.67
CA THR A 116 -6.22 -4.04 14.25
C THR A 116 -5.86 -2.61 13.84
N LEU A 117 -6.50 -2.07 12.82
CA LEU A 117 -6.14 -0.75 12.30
C LEU A 117 -6.25 0.36 13.36
N GLY A 118 -7.21 0.24 14.27
CA GLY A 118 -7.40 1.19 15.38
C GLY A 118 -6.34 1.14 16.46
N LEU A 119 -5.41 0.17 16.43
CA LEU A 119 -4.30 0.08 17.38
C LEU A 119 -3.17 1.07 17.06
N SER A 120 -3.23 1.73 15.90
CA SER A 120 -2.26 2.74 15.52
C SER A 120 -2.30 3.91 16.52
N ASP A 121 -1.13 4.29 17.01
CA ASP A 121 -0.99 5.37 18.00
C ASP A 121 -0.20 6.52 17.38
N TYR A 122 -0.90 7.40 16.68
CA TYR A 122 -0.30 8.56 16.04
C TYR A 122 0.12 9.65 17.03
N ASN A 123 -0.34 9.58 18.27
CA ASN A 123 0.02 10.55 19.30
C ASN A 123 1.34 10.19 20.00
N ASN A 124 1.87 9.02 19.75
CA ASN A 124 3.12 8.54 20.33
C ASN A 124 4.03 7.98 19.22
N PRO A 125 4.50 8.84 18.29
CA PRO A 125 5.30 8.39 17.17
C PRO A 125 6.69 7.94 17.62
N GLY A 126 7.35 7.15 16.77
CA GLY A 126 8.68 6.64 17.00
C GLY A 126 8.92 5.38 16.18
N ALA A 127 10.18 4.96 16.05
CA ALA A 127 10.56 3.83 15.20
C ALA A 127 9.90 2.51 15.62
N ASP A 128 9.57 2.36 16.89
CA ASP A 128 8.95 1.14 17.44
C ASP A 128 7.50 1.37 17.87
N SER A 129 6.88 2.47 17.44
CA SER A 129 5.50 2.78 17.79
C SER A 129 4.52 1.83 17.11
N ASN A 130 3.31 1.71 17.67
CA ASN A 130 2.25 0.95 17.02
C ASN A 130 1.89 1.53 15.65
N ALA A 131 1.97 2.85 15.49
CA ALA A 131 1.74 3.48 14.20
C ALA A 131 2.71 2.95 13.14
N VAL A 132 4.01 2.87 13.45
CA VAL A 132 5.01 2.31 12.55
C VAL A 132 4.77 0.82 12.31
N LYS A 133 4.44 0.04 13.35
CA LYS A 133 4.16 -1.39 13.20
C LYS A 133 2.97 -1.65 12.27
N ILE A 134 1.93 -0.84 12.34
CA ILE A 134 0.76 -0.91 11.45
C ILE A 134 1.19 -0.62 10.00
N GLU A 135 2.00 0.43 9.79
CA GLU A 135 2.48 0.79 8.47
C GLU A 135 3.39 -0.29 7.87
N LEU A 136 4.30 -0.82 8.68
CA LEU A 136 5.21 -1.89 8.24
C LEU A 136 4.45 -3.18 7.93
N GLN A 137 3.40 -3.49 8.69
CA GLN A 137 2.57 -4.65 8.36
C GLN A 137 1.87 -4.47 7.02
N ALA A 138 1.39 -3.27 6.72
CA ALA A 138 0.78 -2.98 5.42
C ALA A 138 1.79 -3.15 4.28
N ASP A 139 3.05 -2.73 4.49
CA ASP A 139 4.14 -2.96 3.52
C ASP A 139 4.43 -4.45 3.34
N CYS A 140 4.45 -5.21 4.44
CA CYS A 140 4.62 -6.66 4.39
C CYS A 140 3.47 -7.34 3.64
N TYR A 141 2.25 -6.90 3.86
CA TYR A 141 1.08 -7.40 3.13
C TYR A 141 1.17 -7.08 1.63
N ALA A 142 1.72 -5.92 1.27
CA ALA A 142 2.00 -5.60 -0.14
C ALA A 142 3.01 -6.59 -0.74
N GLY A 143 4.07 -6.90 0.01
CA GLY A 143 5.05 -7.91 -0.42
C GLY A 143 4.43 -9.30 -0.55
N LEU A 144 3.57 -9.68 0.39
CA LEU A 144 2.84 -10.95 0.32
C LEU A 144 2.01 -11.03 -0.97
N TRP A 145 1.27 -9.97 -1.29
CA TRP A 145 0.55 -9.90 -2.56
C TRP A 145 1.49 -10.12 -3.74
N ALA A 146 2.61 -9.41 -3.78
CA ALA A 146 3.58 -9.50 -4.88
C ALA A 146 4.12 -10.91 -5.05
N SER A 147 4.26 -11.68 -3.97
CA SER A 147 4.71 -13.07 -4.03
C SER A 147 3.77 -13.98 -4.82
N TYR A 148 2.50 -13.63 -4.90
CA TYR A 148 1.51 -14.35 -5.71
C TYR A 148 1.34 -13.70 -7.09
N ALA A 149 1.48 -12.39 -7.19
CA ALA A 149 1.26 -11.64 -8.44
C ALA A 149 2.33 -11.89 -9.50
N ASP A 150 3.51 -12.40 -9.12
CA ASP A 150 4.60 -12.73 -10.04
C ASP A 150 4.58 -14.20 -10.51
N LYS A 151 3.51 -14.93 -10.17
CA LYS A 151 3.38 -16.36 -10.48
C LYS A 151 2.12 -16.63 -11.31
N GLY A 152 2.04 -17.86 -11.82
CA GLY A 152 0.91 -18.32 -12.60
C GLY A 152 1.14 -18.17 -14.10
N ASP A 153 0.10 -18.48 -14.88
CA ASP A 153 0.18 -18.49 -16.34
C ASP A 153 0.16 -17.11 -16.99
N ASN A 154 -0.36 -16.12 -16.25
CA ASN A 154 -0.48 -14.76 -16.76
C ASN A 154 -0.19 -13.76 -15.62
N PRO A 155 1.06 -13.71 -15.15
CA PRO A 155 1.40 -12.90 -14.00
C PRO A 155 1.27 -11.41 -14.29
N LEU A 156 0.78 -10.66 -13.31
CA LEU A 156 0.74 -9.20 -13.37
C LEU A 156 2.14 -8.59 -13.24
N LEU A 157 3.01 -9.27 -12.50
CA LEU A 157 4.39 -8.85 -12.26
C LEU A 157 5.35 -9.92 -12.74
N GLU A 158 6.53 -9.48 -13.17
CA GLU A 158 7.68 -10.36 -13.27
C GLU A 158 8.34 -10.48 -11.90
N PRO A 159 9.20 -11.50 -11.67
CA PRO A 159 9.92 -11.62 -10.41
C PRO A 159 10.65 -10.32 -10.06
N ILE A 160 10.50 -9.90 -8.81
CA ILE A 160 10.98 -8.59 -8.34
C ILE A 160 12.35 -8.76 -7.68
N THR A 161 13.30 -7.90 -8.06
CA THR A 161 14.61 -7.87 -7.42
C THR A 161 14.59 -7.01 -6.16
N LYS A 162 15.55 -7.24 -5.28
CA LYS A 162 15.72 -6.44 -4.07
C LYS A 162 15.96 -4.95 -4.41
N GLU A 163 16.71 -4.67 -5.47
CA GLU A 163 16.96 -3.31 -5.94
C GLU A 163 15.68 -2.62 -6.40
N GLN A 164 14.80 -3.34 -7.09
CA GLN A 164 13.52 -2.79 -7.53
C GLN A 164 12.63 -2.45 -6.33
N VAL A 165 12.62 -3.30 -5.30
CA VAL A 165 11.89 -3.02 -4.06
C VAL A 165 12.45 -1.77 -3.39
N SER A 166 13.77 -1.69 -3.26
CA SER A 166 14.45 -0.55 -2.65
C SER A 166 14.08 0.75 -3.37
N ASP A 167 14.14 0.75 -4.70
CA ASP A 167 13.83 1.92 -5.51
C ASP A 167 12.36 2.33 -5.40
N ALA A 168 11.44 1.37 -5.40
CA ALA A 168 10.00 1.64 -5.28
C ALA A 168 9.66 2.26 -3.92
N VAL A 169 10.21 1.69 -2.85
CA VAL A 169 10.01 2.20 -1.49
C VAL A 169 10.60 3.60 -1.36
N ALA A 170 11.83 3.80 -1.86
CA ALA A 170 12.50 5.10 -1.80
C ALA A 170 11.70 6.17 -2.56
N ALA A 171 11.18 5.84 -3.74
CA ALA A 171 10.38 6.78 -4.53
C ALA A 171 9.09 7.16 -3.81
N ALA A 172 8.36 6.17 -3.30
CA ALA A 172 7.11 6.41 -2.57
C ALA A 172 7.35 7.26 -1.33
N GLN A 173 8.43 7.01 -0.61
CA GLN A 173 8.77 7.75 0.60
C GLN A 173 9.21 9.18 0.29
N ALA A 174 10.02 9.38 -0.74
CA ALA A 174 10.46 10.72 -1.14
C ALA A 174 9.29 11.63 -1.50
N VAL A 175 8.34 11.10 -2.30
CA VAL A 175 7.15 11.87 -2.67
C VAL A 175 6.28 12.14 -1.44
N GLY A 176 6.13 11.15 -0.56
CA GLY A 176 5.38 11.28 0.68
C GLY A 176 5.99 12.31 1.63
N ASP A 177 7.31 12.29 1.77
CA ASP A 177 8.03 13.25 2.63
C ASP A 177 7.89 14.67 2.12
N ASP A 178 7.94 14.89 0.81
CA ASP A 178 7.71 16.21 0.21
C ASP A 178 6.31 16.72 0.56
N ASN A 179 5.31 15.88 0.53
CA ASN A 179 3.95 16.24 0.91
C ASN A 179 3.86 16.60 2.39
N ILE A 180 4.54 15.86 3.26
CA ILE A 180 4.59 16.13 4.69
C ILE A 180 5.27 17.47 4.93
N GLN A 181 6.38 17.74 4.26
CA GLN A 181 7.10 19.02 4.39
C GLN A 181 6.24 20.21 3.99
N ARG A 182 5.51 20.10 2.88
CA ARG A 182 4.60 21.15 2.44
C ARG A 182 3.51 21.44 3.46
N ARG A 183 2.96 20.40 4.10
CA ARG A 183 1.91 20.54 5.12
C ARG A 183 2.43 21.15 6.42
N SER A 184 3.66 20.86 6.80
CA SER A 184 4.23 21.25 8.09
C SER A 184 5.13 22.50 8.02
N GLY A 185 5.08 23.25 6.92
CA GLY A 185 5.89 24.45 6.77
C GLY A 185 7.36 24.19 6.47
N GLY A 186 7.67 23.04 5.89
CA GLY A 186 9.02 22.72 5.43
C GLY A 186 9.92 22.04 6.45
N GLN A 187 9.43 21.73 7.64
CA GLN A 187 10.23 21.03 8.65
C GLN A 187 9.78 19.57 8.77
N VAL A 188 10.67 18.65 8.46
CA VAL A 188 10.46 17.23 8.67
C VAL A 188 11.23 16.81 9.92
N GLN A 189 10.51 16.26 10.90
CA GLN A 189 11.12 15.70 12.09
C GLN A 189 11.00 14.18 12.02
N PRO A 190 12.12 13.44 11.99
CA PRO A 190 12.09 11.97 11.89
C PRO A 190 11.27 11.32 12.98
N ASP A 191 11.26 11.87 14.20
CA ASP A 191 10.51 11.35 15.34
C ASP A 191 8.99 11.47 15.16
N SER A 192 8.53 12.31 14.24
CA SER A 192 7.10 12.44 13.94
C SER A 192 6.67 11.57 12.75
N TRP A 193 7.58 10.86 12.12
CA TRP A 193 7.25 9.95 11.02
C TRP A 193 6.52 8.73 11.55
N THR A 194 5.36 8.45 10.97
CA THR A 194 4.52 7.34 11.37
C THR A 194 4.64 6.14 10.44
N HIS A 195 5.45 6.25 9.39
CA HIS A 195 5.54 5.22 8.34
C HIS A 195 6.76 4.30 8.45
N GLY A 196 7.72 4.66 9.27
CA GLY A 196 8.99 3.94 9.36
C GLY A 196 10.03 4.45 8.35
N SER A 197 11.27 4.00 8.51
CA SER A 197 12.35 4.34 7.59
C SER A 197 12.25 3.54 6.29
N SER A 198 12.94 4.01 5.25
CA SER A 198 13.03 3.25 3.98
C SER A 198 13.54 1.84 4.21
N GLU A 199 14.55 1.68 5.05
CA GLU A 199 15.11 0.36 5.38
C GLU A 199 14.10 -0.55 6.06
N GLN A 200 13.35 -0.04 7.04
CA GLN A 200 12.29 -0.79 7.71
C GLN A 200 11.22 -1.23 6.73
N ARG A 201 10.76 -0.32 5.87
CA ARG A 201 9.72 -0.59 4.89
C ARG A 201 10.15 -1.62 3.84
N GLU A 202 11.37 -1.50 3.35
CA GLU A 202 11.97 -2.45 2.41
C GLU A 202 12.05 -3.85 3.01
N LYS A 203 12.54 -3.97 4.24
CA LYS A 203 12.61 -5.24 4.97
C LYS A 203 11.23 -5.85 5.17
N ALA A 204 10.25 -5.03 5.52
CA ALA A 204 8.87 -5.51 5.73
C ALA A 204 8.28 -6.06 4.42
N PHE A 205 8.43 -5.33 3.32
CA PHE A 205 7.97 -5.79 2.02
C PHE A 205 8.62 -7.13 1.66
N LEU A 206 9.94 -7.22 1.81
CA LEU A 206 10.68 -8.44 1.47
C LEU A 206 10.29 -9.63 2.37
N ALA A 207 9.97 -9.40 3.63
CA ALA A 207 9.48 -10.46 4.51
C ALA A 207 8.18 -11.08 3.95
N GLY A 208 7.27 -10.25 3.48
CA GLY A 208 6.04 -10.72 2.83
C GLY A 208 6.31 -11.39 1.48
N TYR A 209 7.15 -10.77 0.67
CA TYR A 209 7.48 -11.27 -0.67
C TYR A 209 8.20 -12.61 -0.64
N ASN A 210 9.15 -12.78 0.28
CA ASN A 210 9.93 -14.01 0.37
C ASN A 210 9.18 -15.16 1.03
N SER A 211 8.16 -14.88 1.83
CA SER A 211 7.42 -15.91 2.57
C SER A 211 6.04 -16.22 2.02
N GLY A 212 5.30 -15.21 1.53
CA GLY A 212 3.90 -15.37 1.18
C GLY A 212 3.00 -15.67 2.38
N LYS A 213 3.47 -15.36 3.60
CA LYS A 213 2.78 -15.75 4.85
C LYS A 213 2.49 -14.55 5.74
N MET A 214 1.24 -14.46 6.19
CA MET A 214 0.83 -13.44 7.15
C MET A 214 1.57 -13.56 8.48
N SER A 215 1.96 -14.78 8.89
CA SER A 215 2.74 -15.00 10.10
C SER A 215 4.10 -14.28 10.06
N GLN A 216 4.66 -14.06 8.88
CA GLN A 216 5.90 -13.30 8.70
C GLN A 216 5.66 -11.79 8.63
N CYS A 217 4.39 -11.39 8.67
CA CYS A 217 3.95 -9.98 8.69
C CYS A 217 3.35 -9.58 10.04
N ASP A 218 3.56 -10.40 11.07
CA ASP A 218 2.95 -10.20 12.39
C ASP A 218 3.75 -9.18 13.22
N THR A 219 3.80 -7.95 12.73
CA THR A 219 4.53 -6.86 13.39
C THR A 219 3.96 -6.50 14.76
N LEU A 220 2.67 -6.79 14.97
CA LEU A 220 1.98 -6.53 16.24
C LEU A 220 2.08 -7.72 17.22
N GLU A 221 2.75 -8.80 16.83
CA GLU A 221 2.99 -9.98 17.67
C GLU A 221 1.70 -10.60 18.23
N ARG A 222 0.69 -10.72 17.38
CA ARG A 222 -0.63 -11.25 17.77
C ARG A 222 -0.69 -12.77 17.80
N GLY A 223 0.13 -13.45 17.01
CA GLY A 223 0.11 -14.91 16.90
C GLY A 223 -1.19 -15.47 16.35
N ALA A 224 -1.92 -14.71 15.54
CA ALA A 224 -3.26 -15.04 15.06
C ALA A 224 -3.25 -15.76 13.71
N TYR A 225 -2.09 -16.15 13.20
CA TYR A 225 -1.96 -16.65 11.83
C TYR A 225 -1.53 -18.11 11.78
N ARG A 226 -2.03 -18.81 10.77
CA ARG A 226 -1.64 -20.19 10.46
C ARG A 226 -0.40 -20.22 9.60
N GLY A 227 0.49 -21.13 9.87
CA GLY A 227 1.74 -21.27 9.12
C GLY A 227 2.79 -20.26 9.57
#